data_fff95e7879cf708c4be85871f3587ba4
#
_entry.id   fff95e7879cf708c4be85871f3587ba4
#
_cell.length_a   1.000
_cell.length_b   1.000
_cell.length_c   1.000
_cell.angle_alpha   90.00
_cell.angle_beta   90.00
_cell.angle_gamma   90.00
#
_symmetry.space_group_name_H-M   'P 1'
#
loop_
_entity.id
_entity.type
_entity.pdbx_description
1 polymer ?
#
loop_
_entity_poly.entity_id
_entity_poly.type
_entity_poly.pdbx_seq_one_letter_code
_entity_poly.pdbx_strand_id
1 'polypeptide(L)'
;HTRRMIKYWLVLSSLLLQEITRTYSASCEPIDIPMCKTMAYNKTRMPNLLHHSTQENAKLAIEQFEPLVNTNCSEYLLFFLCSMYAPICTVEFQTDAIPPCKTVCLNAKRGCEPIMNERNVDWPDYLACDDLPLYDRGVCISPEAIIQEPPDSNG
;
A
#
# COMPACT_ATOMS: atom_id res chain seq x y z
N HIS A 1 -17.60 -37.32 -38.55
CA HIS A 1 -16.36 -36.83 -37.91
C HIS A 1 -16.45 -35.33 -37.53
N THR A 2 -17.03 -34.49 -38.37
CA THR A 2 -17.15 -33.02 -38.16
C THR A 2 -18.00 -32.63 -36.97
N ARG A 3 -19.10 -33.31 -36.66
CA ARG A 3 -19.95 -32.97 -35.51
C ARG A 3 -19.31 -33.25 -34.15
N ARG A 4 -18.39 -34.22 -34.06
CA ARG A 4 -17.62 -34.48 -32.84
C ARG A 4 -16.56 -33.41 -32.60
N MET A 5 -15.89 -32.95 -33.63
CA MET A 5 -14.85 -31.92 -33.57
C MET A 5 -15.42 -30.57 -33.10
N ILE A 6 -16.59 -30.19 -33.61
CA ILE A 6 -17.27 -28.94 -33.22
C ILE A 6 -17.63 -28.94 -31.72
N LYS A 7 -18.08 -30.09 -31.18
CA LYS A 7 -18.38 -30.20 -29.75
C LYS A 7 -17.15 -30.05 -28.85
N TYR A 8 -16.01 -30.58 -29.26
CA TYR A 8 -14.75 -30.41 -28.52
C TYR A 8 -14.24 -28.97 -28.60
N TRP A 9 -14.39 -28.28 -29.71
CA TRP A 9 -14.04 -26.87 -29.84
C TRP A 9 -14.90 -25.97 -28.99
N LEU A 10 -16.20 -26.21 -28.87
CA LEU A 10 -17.12 -25.45 -28.03
C LEU A 10 -16.86 -25.69 -26.54
N VAL A 11 -16.48 -26.88 -26.14
CA VAL A 11 -16.13 -27.19 -24.74
C VAL A 11 -14.79 -26.56 -24.36
N LEU A 12 -13.79 -26.62 -25.26
CA LEU A 12 -12.48 -25.97 -25.05
C LEU A 12 -12.60 -24.45 -25.00
N SER A 13 -13.43 -23.86 -25.84
CA SER A 13 -13.64 -22.39 -25.81
C SER A 13 -14.39 -21.94 -24.55
N SER A 14 -15.33 -22.74 -24.02
CA SER A 14 -16.01 -22.42 -22.76
C SER A 14 -15.10 -22.56 -21.54
N LEU A 15 -14.17 -23.51 -21.55
CA LEU A 15 -13.16 -23.67 -20.50
C LEU A 15 -12.15 -22.53 -20.49
N LEU A 16 -11.73 -22.07 -21.67
CA LEU A 16 -10.82 -20.92 -21.81
C LEU A 16 -11.50 -19.60 -21.39
N LEU A 17 -12.79 -19.44 -21.61
CA LEU A 17 -13.55 -18.27 -21.15
C LEU A 17 -13.75 -18.24 -19.63
N GLN A 18 -13.74 -19.38 -18.94
CA GLN A 18 -13.83 -19.43 -17.47
C GLN A 18 -12.53 -19.03 -16.76
N GLU A 19 -11.40 -19.12 -17.41
CA GLU A 19 -10.11 -18.66 -16.85
C GLU A 19 -9.97 -17.12 -16.87
N ILE A 20 -10.68 -16.44 -17.77
CA ILE A 20 -10.57 -14.98 -17.97
C ILE A 20 -11.40 -14.20 -16.92
N THR A 21 -12.31 -14.82 -16.19
CA THR A 21 -13.18 -14.17 -15.21
C THR A 21 -12.70 -14.26 -13.77
N ARG A 22 -11.47 -14.68 -13.50
CA ARG A 22 -10.80 -14.34 -12.25
C ARG A 22 -10.32 -12.89 -12.33
N THR A 23 -11.24 -11.96 -12.45
CA THR A 23 -11.01 -10.60 -11.99
C THR A 23 -10.64 -10.71 -10.52
N TYR A 24 -9.38 -10.52 -10.22
CA TYR A 24 -8.93 -10.23 -8.86
C TYR A 24 -9.62 -8.92 -8.47
N SER A 25 -10.81 -9.03 -7.92
CA SER A 25 -11.39 -7.96 -7.14
C SER A 25 -10.49 -7.82 -5.93
N ALA A 26 -9.57 -6.85 -5.97
CA ALA A 26 -8.73 -6.52 -4.85
C ALA A 26 -9.65 -6.06 -3.71
N SER A 27 -9.99 -6.97 -2.79
CA SER A 27 -10.80 -6.69 -1.61
C SER A 27 -9.94 -6.10 -0.51
N CYS A 28 -10.55 -5.26 0.34
CA CYS A 28 -9.90 -4.85 1.58
C CYS A 28 -9.69 -6.06 2.49
N GLU A 29 -8.49 -6.17 3.07
CA GLU A 29 -8.13 -7.20 4.02
C GLU A 29 -7.60 -6.57 5.32
N PRO A 30 -7.74 -7.21 6.48
CA PRO A 30 -7.16 -6.71 7.72
C PRO A 30 -5.64 -6.58 7.62
N ILE A 31 -5.06 -5.55 8.24
CA ILE A 31 -3.60 -5.39 8.29
C ILE A 31 -3.01 -6.49 9.17
N ASP A 32 -2.11 -7.28 8.60
CA ASP A 32 -1.40 -8.37 9.27
C ASP A 32 0.10 -8.12 9.46
N ILE A 33 0.61 -7.02 8.89
CA ILE A 33 1.99 -6.57 9.08
C ILE A 33 2.14 -6.00 10.49
N PRO A 34 2.93 -6.64 11.39
CA PRO A 34 2.97 -6.26 12.81
C PRO A 34 3.33 -4.80 13.04
N MET A 35 4.32 -4.29 12.31
CA MET A 35 4.79 -2.90 12.39
C MET A 35 3.69 -1.88 12.05
N CYS A 36 2.69 -2.27 11.25
CA CYS A 36 1.63 -1.39 10.78
C CYS A 36 0.30 -1.55 11.53
N LYS A 37 0.22 -2.42 12.54
CA LYS A 37 -1.01 -2.61 13.33
C LYS A 37 -1.38 -1.41 14.20
N THR A 38 -0.45 -0.49 14.43
CA THR A 38 -0.68 0.75 15.20
C THR A 38 -1.19 1.91 14.33
N MET A 39 -1.37 1.71 13.04
CA MET A 39 -1.92 2.73 12.16
C MET A 39 -3.37 3.06 12.54
N ALA A 40 -3.81 4.30 12.24
CA ALA A 40 -5.18 4.76 12.50
C ALA A 40 -6.24 4.03 11.65
N TYR A 41 -5.83 3.28 10.63
CA TYR A 41 -6.69 2.42 9.84
C TYR A 41 -6.27 0.95 10.02
N ASN A 42 -7.22 0.03 9.85
CA ASN A 42 -7.01 -1.39 10.11
C ASN A 42 -7.17 -2.29 8.88
N LYS A 43 -7.46 -1.71 7.72
CA LYS A 43 -7.60 -2.45 6.47
C LYS A 43 -6.68 -1.93 5.39
N THR A 44 -6.11 -2.87 4.64
CA THR A 44 -5.23 -2.62 3.51
C THR A 44 -5.72 -3.37 2.27
N ARG A 45 -5.06 -3.12 1.18
CA ARG A 45 -5.26 -3.78 -0.11
C ARG A 45 -3.92 -4.13 -0.73
N MET A 46 -3.86 -5.32 -1.33
CA MET A 46 -2.73 -5.73 -2.16
C MET A 46 -3.15 -5.80 -3.63
N PRO A 47 -2.25 -5.52 -4.59
CA PRO A 47 -0.86 -5.12 -4.38
C PRO A 47 -0.73 -3.73 -3.77
N ASN A 48 0.34 -3.52 -2.99
CA ASN A 48 0.67 -2.23 -2.43
C ASN A 48 1.34 -1.29 -3.46
N LEU A 49 1.70 -0.07 -3.02
CA LEU A 49 2.37 0.92 -3.88
C LEU A 49 3.77 0.50 -4.37
N LEU A 50 4.36 -0.51 -3.73
CA LEU A 50 5.66 -1.10 -4.08
C LEU A 50 5.51 -2.41 -4.85
N HIS A 51 4.31 -2.72 -5.33
CA HIS A 51 3.99 -3.90 -6.14
C HIS A 51 4.17 -5.26 -5.42
N HIS A 52 4.15 -5.28 -4.08
CA HIS A 52 4.05 -6.53 -3.34
C HIS A 52 2.62 -7.08 -3.49
N SER A 53 2.51 -8.31 -3.95
CA SER A 53 1.21 -8.94 -4.20
C SER A 53 0.51 -9.49 -2.96
N THR A 54 1.26 -9.69 -1.86
CA THR A 54 0.75 -10.21 -0.58
C THR A 54 1.32 -9.42 0.59
N GLN A 55 0.59 -9.41 1.72
CA GLN A 55 1.10 -8.82 2.95
C GLN A 55 2.32 -9.57 3.51
N GLU A 56 2.44 -10.87 3.26
CA GLU A 56 3.62 -11.66 3.66
C GLU A 56 4.89 -11.13 2.98
N ASN A 57 4.84 -10.88 1.68
CA ASN A 57 5.97 -10.29 0.95
C ASN A 57 6.25 -8.85 1.41
N ALA A 58 5.21 -8.06 1.63
CA ALA A 58 5.34 -6.70 2.12
C ALA A 58 5.97 -6.67 3.53
N LYS A 59 5.59 -7.60 4.41
CA LYS A 59 6.14 -7.75 5.76
C LYS A 59 7.64 -8.00 5.72
N LEU A 60 8.09 -8.97 4.93
CA LEU A 60 9.52 -9.28 4.79
C LEU A 60 10.33 -8.07 4.30
N ALA A 61 9.76 -7.27 3.41
CA ALA A 61 10.41 -6.09 2.87
C ALA A 61 10.44 -4.90 3.87
N ILE A 62 9.39 -4.66 4.62
CA ILE A 62 9.32 -3.54 5.58
C ILE A 62 10.15 -3.80 6.84
N GLU A 63 10.31 -5.05 7.26
CA GLU A 63 11.06 -5.44 8.46
C GLU A 63 12.50 -4.92 8.47
N GLN A 64 13.12 -4.73 7.30
CA GLN A 64 14.46 -4.15 7.19
C GLN A 64 14.57 -2.72 7.74
N PHE A 65 13.44 -1.99 7.82
CA PHE A 65 13.39 -0.63 8.36
C PHE A 65 13.13 -0.57 9.86
N GLU A 66 12.85 -1.68 10.52
CA GLU A 66 12.59 -1.70 11.96
C GLU A 66 13.69 -1.05 12.79
N PRO A 67 14.99 -1.32 12.54
CA PRO A 67 16.06 -0.64 13.26
C PRO A 67 16.04 0.88 13.08
N LEU A 68 15.69 1.36 11.88
CA LEU A 68 15.58 2.80 11.60
C LEU A 68 14.38 3.42 12.33
N VAL A 69 13.23 2.77 12.31
CA VAL A 69 12.03 3.20 13.06
C VAL A 69 12.33 3.31 14.55
N ASN A 70 13.07 2.35 15.11
CA ASN A 70 13.44 2.33 16.52
C ASN A 70 14.39 3.45 16.95
N THR A 71 15.03 4.13 16.00
CA THR A 71 15.84 5.33 16.31
C THR A 71 14.99 6.56 16.62
N ASN A 72 13.68 6.54 16.31
CA ASN A 72 12.80 7.70 16.40
C ASN A 72 13.29 8.92 15.64
N CYS A 73 13.97 8.72 14.51
CA CYS A 73 14.55 9.79 13.70
C CYS A 73 13.50 10.73 13.11
N SER A 74 12.28 10.25 12.91
CA SER A 74 11.13 11.04 12.46
C SER A 74 9.83 10.43 12.94
N GLU A 75 8.93 11.25 13.44
CA GLU A 75 7.56 10.84 13.78
C GLU A 75 6.72 10.43 12.55
N TYR A 76 7.15 10.84 11.35
CA TYR A 76 6.48 10.51 10.08
C TYR A 76 6.97 9.19 9.45
N LEU A 77 8.09 8.61 9.91
CA LEU A 77 8.69 7.47 9.22
C LEU A 77 7.79 6.24 9.22
N LEU A 78 7.26 5.86 10.38
CA LEU A 78 6.39 4.68 10.48
C LEU A 78 5.11 4.86 9.66
N PHE A 79 4.49 6.02 9.74
CA PHE A 79 3.32 6.34 8.94
C PHE A 79 3.63 6.27 7.45
N PHE A 80 4.73 6.85 7.01
CA PHE A 80 5.18 6.81 5.61
C PHE A 80 5.38 5.37 5.12
N LEU A 81 6.16 4.59 5.86
CA LEU A 81 6.43 3.19 5.50
C LEU A 81 5.13 2.37 5.44
N CYS A 82 4.28 2.46 6.46
CA CYS A 82 3.04 1.72 6.47
C CYS A 82 2.07 2.16 5.37
N SER A 83 2.05 3.43 5.00
CA SER A 83 1.25 3.92 3.88
C SER A 83 1.71 3.37 2.53
N MET A 84 3.00 3.10 2.38
CA MET A 84 3.58 2.51 1.17
C MET A 84 3.40 0.99 1.12
N TYR A 85 3.63 0.29 2.25
CA TYR A 85 3.63 -1.17 2.33
C TYR A 85 2.26 -1.78 2.63
N ALA A 86 1.42 -1.09 3.41
CA ALA A 86 0.06 -1.47 3.74
C ALA A 86 -0.89 -0.28 3.53
N PRO A 87 -1.11 0.15 2.28
CA PRO A 87 -1.93 1.31 1.98
C PRO A 87 -3.36 1.15 2.51
N ILE A 88 -3.96 2.27 2.91
CA ILE A 88 -5.32 2.30 3.41
C ILE A 88 -6.31 1.78 2.37
N CYS A 89 -7.26 0.96 2.81
CA CYS A 89 -8.37 0.49 2.01
C CYS A 89 -9.69 0.92 2.67
N THR A 90 -10.34 1.94 2.10
CA THR A 90 -11.54 2.55 2.69
C THR A 90 -12.84 2.02 2.10
N VAL A 91 -12.84 1.67 0.79
CA VAL A 91 -14.01 1.18 0.06
C VAL A 91 -13.61 0.09 -0.92
N GLU A 92 -14.48 -0.90 -1.07
CA GLU A 92 -14.26 -2.05 -1.96
C GLU A 92 -14.22 -1.67 -3.46
N PHE A 93 -14.76 -0.50 -3.82
CA PHE A 93 -14.81 -0.01 -5.20
C PHE A 93 -13.58 0.80 -5.63
N GLN A 94 -12.67 1.07 -4.69
CA GLN A 94 -11.46 1.81 -5.01
C GLN A 94 -10.47 0.88 -5.72
N THR A 95 -10.11 1.22 -6.95
CA THR A 95 -9.21 0.41 -7.79
C THR A 95 -7.74 0.63 -7.45
N ASP A 96 -7.37 1.86 -7.06
CA ASP A 96 -5.98 2.24 -6.84
C ASP A 96 -5.68 2.46 -5.35
N ALA A 97 -4.45 2.09 -4.94
CA ALA A 97 -3.97 2.38 -3.60
C ALA A 97 -3.77 3.88 -3.41
N ILE A 98 -4.23 4.43 -2.28
CA ILE A 98 -4.03 5.83 -1.93
C ILE A 98 -2.62 6.01 -1.38
N PRO A 99 -1.77 6.84 -2.01
CA PRO A 99 -0.41 7.08 -1.54
C PRO A 99 -0.39 8.03 -0.33
N PRO A 100 0.73 8.04 0.43
CA PRO A 100 1.00 9.12 1.36
C PRO A 100 1.22 10.44 0.62
N CYS A 101 0.92 11.56 1.26
CA CYS A 101 1.24 12.88 0.71
C CYS A 101 2.76 13.07 0.64
N LYS A 102 3.22 13.81 -0.36
CA LYS A 102 4.65 14.12 -0.56
C LYS A 102 5.31 14.71 0.68
N THR A 103 4.59 15.57 1.42
CA THR A 103 5.09 16.18 2.65
C THR A 103 5.41 15.16 3.75
N VAL A 104 4.62 14.08 3.84
CA VAL A 104 4.89 12.97 4.78
C VAL A 104 6.22 12.30 4.43
N CYS A 105 6.44 11.98 3.17
CA CYS A 105 7.71 11.41 2.69
C CYS A 105 8.89 12.34 2.95
N LEU A 106 8.78 13.62 2.63
CA LEU A 106 9.83 14.61 2.84
C LEU A 106 10.18 14.77 4.32
N ASN A 107 9.20 14.75 5.21
CA ASN A 107 9.43 14.84 6.65
C ASN A 107 10.10 13.57 7.21
N ALA A 108 9.70 12.40 6.74
CA ALA A 108 10.36 11.15 7.08
C ALA A 108 11.83 11.13 6.62
N LYS A 109 12.05 11.47 5.36
CA LYS A 109 13.39 11.52 4.76
C LYS A 109 14.30 12.53 5.46
N ARG A 110 13.82 13.74 5.72
CA ARG A 110 14.59 14.81 6.39
C ARG A 110 15.11 14.38 7.76
N GLY A 111 14.30 13.66 8.53
CA GLY A 111 14.71 13.19 9.85
C GLY A 111 15.65 11.99 9.81
N CYS A 112 15.43 11.06 8.88
CA CYS A 112 16.07 9.74 8.92
C CYS A 112 17.24 9.57 7.97
N GLU A 113 17.28 10.26 6.83
CA GLU A 113 18.36 10.16 5.86
C GLU A 113 19.75 10.48 6.46
N PRO A 114 19.93 11.50 7.35
CA PRO A 114 21.21 11.75 7.98
C PRO A 114 21.77 10.54 8.76
N ILE A 115 20.91 9.84 9.51
CA ILE A 115 21.31 8.63 10.27
C ILE A 115 21.66 7.47 9.33
N MET A 116 20.94 7.34 8.22
CA MET A 116 21.24 6.34 7.20
C MET A 116 22.60 6.62 6.54
N ASN A 117 22.87 7.86 6.18
CA ASN A 117 24.12 8.28 5.55
C ASN A 117 25.34 8.06 6.46
N GLU A 118 25.22 8.26 7.78
CA GLU A 118 26.27 7.94 8.75
C GLU A 118 26.66 6.45 8.72
N ARG A 119 25.76 5.59 8.26
CA ARG A 119 25.97 4.15 8.11
C ARG A 119 26.26 3.73 6.66
N ASN A 120 26.53 4.70 5.77
CA ASN A 120 26.71 4.49 4.33
C ASN A 120 25.51 3.81 3.65
N VAL A 121 24.30 4.13 4.11
CA VAL A 121 23.05 3.70 3.51
C VAL A 121 22.34 4.92 2.92
N ASP A 122 21.97 4.85 1.65
CA ASP A 122 21.21 5.90 0.99
C ASP A 122 19.71 5.69 1.17
N TRP A 123 18.95 6.81 1.05
CA TRP A 123 17.50 6.72 0.97
C TRP A 123 17.11 5.94 -0.29
N PRO A 124 16.27 4.87 -0.19
CA PRO A 124 15.99 4.01 -1.33
C PRO A 124 15.25 4.75 -2.45
N ASP A 125 15.64 4.50 -3.70
CA ASP A 125 14.99 5.08 -4.87
C ASP A 125 13.51 4.69 -4.97
N TYR A 126 13.15 3.49 -4.55
CA TYR A 126 11.74 3.03 -4.54
C TYR A 126 10.88 3.71 -3.46
N LEU A 127 11.48 4.48 -2.55
CA LEU A 127 10.82 5.36 -1.58
C LEU A 127 11.03 6.84 -1.91
N ALA A 128 11.37 7.17 -3.16
CA ALA A 128 11.53 8.56 -3.60
C ALA A 128 10.24 9.36 -3.39
N CYS A 129 10.40 10.61 -2.93
CA CYS A 129 9.25 11.48 -2.64
C CYS A 129 8.68 12.20 -3.86
N ASP A 130 9.45 12.26 -4.96
CA ASP A 130 9.19 13.18 -6.08
C ASP A 130 7.85 12.94 -6.77
N ASP A 131 7.45 11.68 -6.93
CA ASP A 131 6.21 11.29 -7.62
C ASP A 131 4.98 11.23 -6.72
N LEU A 132 5.14 11.50 -5.42
CA LEU A 132 4.02 11.51 -4.49
C LEU A 132 3.20 12.81 -4.61
N PRO A 133 1.86 12.72 -4.49
CA PRO A 133 1.00 13.86 -4.66
C PRO A 133 1.09 14.86 -3.51
N LEU A 134 0.86 16.14 -3.82
CA LEU A 134 0.61 17.17 -2.83
C LEU A 134 -0.88 17.16 -2.46
N TYR A 135 -1.19 17.46 -1.21
CA TYR A 135 -2.55 17.44 -0.68
C TYR A 135 -3.54 18.33 -1.48
N ASP A 136 -3.08 19.44 -2.00
CA ASP A 136 -3.88 20.38 -2.80
C ASP A 136 -4.05 20.00 -4.27
N ARG A 137 -3.34 18.97 -4.74
CA ARG A 137 -3.29 18.58 -6.16
C ARG A 137 -3.62 17.12 -6.44
N GLY A 138 -3.97 16.34 -5.42
CA GLY A 138 -4.28 14.94 -5.58
C GLY A 138 -4.79 14.28 -4.30
N VAL A 139 -5.22 13.02 -4.43
CA VAL A 139 -5.68 12.22 -3.29
C VAL A 139 -4.47 11.58 -2.63
N CYS A 140 -4.21 11.93 -1.38
CA CYS A 140 -3.15 11.36 -0.57
C CYS A 140 -3.55 11.35 0.91
N ILE A 141 -2.84 10.55 1.72
CA ILE A 141 -3.07 10.51 3.16
C ILE A 141 -1.91 11.13 3.93
N SER A 142 -2.26 11.75 5.05
CA SER A 142 -1.33 12.25 6.06
C SER A 142 -1.86 11.91 7.46
N PRO A 143 -0.99 11.90 8.51
CA PRO A 143 -1.46 11.65 9.86
C PRO A 143 -2.59 12.59 10.28
N GLU A 144 -2.49 13.86 9.93
CA GLU A 144 -3.48 14.89 10.27
C GLU A 144 -4.84 14.64 9.61
N ALA A 145 -4.87 14.14 8.38
CA ALA A 145 -6.11 13.89 7.64
C ALA A 145 -6.88 12.68 8.18
N ILE A 146 -6.21 11.70 8.77
CA ILE A 146 -6.85 10.50 9.33
C ILE A 146 -7.39 10.74 10.74
N ILE A 147 -6.78 11.65 11.50
CA ILE A 147 -7.18 11.99 12.88
C ILE A 147 -8.42 12.89 12.92
N GLN A 148 -8.77 13.55 11.83
CA GLN A 148 -9.99 14.33 11.71
C GLN A 148 -11.21 13.44 11.41
N GLU A 149 -11.61 12.59 12.35
CA GLU A 149 -13.02 12.22 12.41
C GLU A 149 -13.82 13.50 12.73
N PRO A 150 -14.88 13.83 11.97
CA PRO A 150 -15.76 14.93 12.36
C PRO A 150 -16.32 14.62 13.75
N PRO A 151 -16.44 15.62 14.63
CA PRO A 151 -17.06 15.41 15.92
C PRO A 151 -18.44 14.80 15.71
N ASP A 152 -18.70 13.70 16.39
CA ASP A 152 -19.98 13.02 16.37
C ASP A 152 -21.11 14.04 16.47
N SER A 153 -21.90 14.13 15.41
CA SER A 153 -23.15 14.88 15.42
C SER A 153 -24.22 14.03 16.15
N ASN A 154 -23.97 13.75 17.43
CA ASN A 154 -24.96 13.25 18.36
C ASN A 154 -25.16 14.30 19.45
N GLY A 155 -26.04 15.22 19.15
CA GLY A 155 -26.69 16.11 20.07
C GLY A 155 -28.17 16.11 19.79
#